data_0c590c1c4de9cfbb5dde25295809ba9c
#
_entry.id   0c590c1c4de9cfbb5dde25295809ba9c
#
_cell.length_a   1.000
_cell.length_b   1.000
_cell.length_c   1.000
_cell.angle_alpha   90.00
_cell.angle_beta   90.00
_cell.angle_gamma   90.00
#
_symmetry.space_group_name_H-M   'P 1'
#
loop_
_entity.id
_entity.type
_entity.pdbx_description
1 polymer ?
#
loop_
_entity_poly.entity_id
_entity_poly.type
_entity_poly.pdbx_seq_one_letter_code
_entity_poly.pdbx_strand_id
1 'polypeptide(L)'
;MIRRLLTCLIAAXCIVFVKIVXAFDSNILVKDDLGEAFEIQXPVKKIVSLAPNXTELLFEIXAGDLLVGVDEFSDYPLQAXSIQRVNNYSXVXYEXLVALXPDIIIAWASGNGITTINKLKSLGFAVFALEISSLDDFPNAYKRLGLIASKIEESEKVSQAFKDRLGTIKNRAPRTKTVRTFYQIWHDPIMTISGSHIISEIISLCGGYNVFSEVKTLTPIIDMESIILKNPQAIISSGNTVLSEWVEFWKDWHVIDAVKQENIFLIPPDLLSRQTSRILDGAEYLCDYINLAR
;
A
#
# COMPACT_ATOMS: atom_id res chain seq x y z
N MET A 1 -0.58 78.99 49.22
CA MET A 1 -0.25 77.52 49.39
C MET A 1 -1.10 76.73 48.46
N ILE A 2 -0.55 76.37 47.31
CA ILE A 2 -1.28 75.70 46.23
C ILE A 2 -0.78 74.23 46.16
N ARG A 3 -1.65 73.28 46.49
CA ARG A 3 -1.39 71.87 46.31
C ARG A 3 -1.76 71.51 44.88
N ARG A 4 -0.77 71.18 44.08
CA ARG A 4 -0.99 70.62 42.76
C ARG A 4 -1.27 69.12 42.90
N LEU A 5 -2.46 68.70 42.50
CA LEU A 5 -2.77 67.32 42.33
C LEU A 5 -2.14 66.84 41.00
N LEU A 6 -1.23 65.90 41.10
CA LEU A 6 -0.66 65.21 39.94
C LEU A 6 -1.54 63.98 39.63
N THR A 7 -2.35 64.10 38.61
CA THR A 7 -3.14 62.94 38.10
C THR A 7 -2.26 62.16 37.17
N CYS A 8 -1.82 60.98 37.66
CA CYS A 8 -1.15 60.00 36.80
C CYS A 8 -2.21 59.26 35.96
N LEU A 9 -2.27 59.57 34.67
CA LEU A 9 -2.99 58.72 33.68
C LEU A 9 -2.14 57.54 33.41
N ILE A 10 -2.55 56.35 33.90
CA ILE A 10 -1.98 55.09 33.55
C ILE A 10 -2.71 54.67 32.26
N ALA A 11 -2.06 54.91 31.16
CA ALA A 11 -2.54 54.37 29.88
C ALA A 11 -2.16 52.88 29.81
N ALA A 12 -3.15 52.05 30.12
CA ALA A 12 -2.97 50.63 29.98
C ALA A 12 -2.97 50.27 28.46
N UNK A 13 -1.91 50.10 27.75
CA UNK A 13 -1.83 49.69 26.71
C UNK A 13 -2.12 48.48 26.64
N CYS A 14 -3.08 48.01 26.32
CA CYS A 14 -3.43 46.70 25.89
C CYS A 14 -2.68 46.39 24.59
N ILE A 15 -1.53 45.80 24.76
CA ILE A 15 -0.80 45.22 23.62
C ILE A 15 -1.58 43.95 23.20
N VAL A 16 -2.44 44.11 22.20
CA VAL A 16 -3.07 42.98 21.53
C VAL A 16 -1.97 42.29 20.72
N PHE A 17 -1.40 41.22 21.29
CA PHE A 17 -0.54 40.33 20.53
C PHE A 17 -1.43 39.62 19.52
N VAL A 18 -1.61 40.21 18.36
CA VAL A 18 -2.13 39.52 17.21
C VAL A 18 -1.03 38.50 16.82
N LYS A 19 -1.21 37.26 17.24
CA LYS A 19 -0.43 36.15 16.69
C LYS A 19 -0.79 36.06 15.20
N ILE A 20 -0.02 36.75 14.37
CA ILE A 20 -0.05 36.51 12.94
C ILE A 20 0.57 35.10 12.76
N VAL A 21 -0.33 34.14 12.78
CA VAL A 21 0.08 32.79 12.35
C VAL A 21 0.29 32.92 10.87
N UNK A 22 1.36 33.14 10.33
CA UNK A 22 1.60 33.11 9.33
C UNK A 22 1.38 32.00 8.94
N ALA A 23 0.54 31.71 8.20
CA ALA A 23 0.41 30.57 7.36
C ALA A 23 1.67 30.54 6.50
N PHE A 24 2.62 29.75 6.91
CA PHE A 24 3.74 29.42 6.04
C PHE A 24 3.13 28.64 4.89
N ASP A 25 2.91 29.32 3.77
CA ASP A 25 2.73 28.66 2.48
C ASP A 25 4.08 28.00 2.13
N SER A 26 4.39 26.93 2.83
CA SER A 26 5.59 26.16 2.52
C SER A 26 5.23 25.21 1.39
N ASN A 27 5.65 25.57 0.20
CA ASN A 27 5.59 24.66 -0.93
C ASN A 27 6.47 23.44 -0.62
N ILE A 28 5.86 22.26 -0.61
CA ILE A 28 6.57 21.01 -0.38
C ILE A 28 6.93 20.42 -1.75
N LEU A 29 8.21 20.17 -1.97
CA LEU A 29 8.66 19.49 -3.19
C LEU A 29 8.76 18.00 -2.90
N VAL A 30 7.91 17.21 -3.56
CA VAL A 30 7.88 15.75 -3.43
C VAL A 30 8.01 15.13 -4.82
N LYS A 31 8.86 14.12 -4.96
CA LYS A 31 9.01 13.39 -6.22
C LYS A 31 8.17 12.12 -6.18
N ASP A 32 7.40 11.88 -7.24
CA ASP A 32 6.58 10.67 -7.39
C ASP A 32 7.39 9.50 -8.01
N ASP A 33 6.78 8.34 -8.13
CA ASP A 33 7.46 7.13 -8.65
C ASP A 33 7.49 7.07 -10.19
N LEU A 34 6.88 8.05 -10.87
CA LEU A 34 7.07 8.25 -12.31
C LEU A 34 8.18 9.26 -12.61
N GLY A 35 8.81 9.80 -11.55
CA GLY A 35 9.94 10.72 -11.67
C GLY A 35 9.56 12.19 -11.74
N GLU A 36 8.29 12.53 -11.57
CA GLU A 36 7.82 13.92 -11.58
C GLU A 36 7.97 14.57 -10.21
N ALA A 37 8.44 15.82 -10.22
CA ALA A 37 8.53 16.63 -9.00
C ALA A 37 7.25 17.46 -8.85
N PHE A 38 6.63 17.37 -7.69
CA PHE A 38 5.42 18.12 -7.34
C PHE A 38 5.72 19.20 -6.34
N GLU A 39 5.31 20.41 -6.65
CA GLU A 39 5.26 21.51 -5.70
C GLU A 39 3.83 21.56 -5.15
N ILE A 40 3.65 21.13 -3.92
CA ILE A 40 2.34 21.01 -3.26
C ILE A 40 2.18 22.20 -2.31
N GLN A 41 1.05 22.90 -2.44
CA GLN A 41 0.72 23.98 -1.52
C GLN A 41 0.04 23.46 -0.26
N UNK A 42 0.44 23.33 0.77
CA UNK A 42 -0.06 22.90 1.81
C UNK A 42 -0.84 23.89 2.21
N PRO A 43 -1.64 23.81 3.20
CA PRO A 43 -2.03 22.44 3.60
C PRO A 43 -3.00 21.80 2.61
N VAL A 44 -2.75 20.58 2.26
CA VAL A 44 -3.67 19.74 1.49
C VAL A 44 -4.89 19.44 2.37
N LYS A 45 -6.09 19.63 1.85
CA LYS A 45 -7.36 19.44 2.58
C LYS A 45 -8.25 18.38 1.95
N LYS A 46 -8.08 18.11 0.66
CA LYS A 46 -8.91 17.18 -0.09
C LYS A 46 -8.03 16.25 -0.92
N ILE A 47 -8.00 14.99 -0.52
CA ILE A 47 -7.25 13.95 -1.23
C ILE A 47 -8.25 12.98 -1.86
N VAL A 48 -7.96 12.58 -3.09
CA VAL A 48 -8.63 11.44 -3.73
C VAL A 48 -7.61 10.30 -3.82
N SER A 49 -8.03 9.09 -3.47
CA SER A 49 -7.25 7.86 -3.60
C SER A 49 -7.87 6.98 -4.68
N LEU A 50 -7.10 6.63 -5.71
CA LEU A 50 -7.60 5.84 -6.86
C LEU A 50 -7.33 4.34 -6.72
N ALA A 51 -6.89 3.87 -5.53
CA ALA A 51 -6.65 2.44 -5.30
C ALA A 51 -6.81 2.09 -3.82
N PRO A 52 -7.26 0.86 -3.50
CA PRO A 52 -7.46 0.46 -2.11
C PRO A 52 -6.21 0.58 -1.24
N ASN A 53 -5.09 0.21 -1.75
CA ASN A 53 -3.82 0.36 -1.02
C ASN A 53 -3.48 1.83 -0.71
N UNK A 54 -3.71 2.77 -1.59
CA UNK A 54 -3.52 3.95 -1.46
C UNK A 54 -4.27 4.43 -0.46
N THR A 55 -5.66 4.11 -0.29
CA THR A 55 -6.61 4.46 0.77
C THR A 55 -6.12 3.99 2.15
N GLU A 56 -5.75 2.71 2.27
CA GLU A 56 -5.28 2.15 3.53
C GLU A 56 -4.05 2.89 4.06
N LEU A 57 -3.05 3.15 3.22
CA LEU A 57 -1.82 3.89 3.61
C LEU A 57 -2.14 5.27 4.17
N LEU A 58 -3.12 5.97 3.57
CA LEU A 58 -3.55 7.29 4.05
C LEU A 58 -4.25 7.18 5.42
N PHE A 59 -5.07 6.16 5.62
CA PHE A 59 -5.66 5.91 6.94
C PHE A 59 -4.61 5.55 7.97
N GLU A 60 -3.61 4.76 7.60
CA GLU A 60 -2.52 4.34 8.52
C GLU A 60 -1.76 5.53 9.10
N ILE A 61 -1.63 6.60 8.32
CA ILE A 61 -0.94 7.80 8.76
C ILE A 61 -1.88 8.89 9.33
N UNK A 62 -3.28 8.51 9.47
CA UNK A 62 -4.04 9.32 9.96
C UNK A 62 -4.43 10.34 9.14
N ALA A 63 -4.45 10.14 7.81
CA ALA A 63 -4.93 11.18 6.88
C ALA A 63 -6.30 10.83 6.27
N GLY A 64 -7.01 9.89 6.86
CA GLY A 64 -8.33 9.44 6.39
C GLY A 64 -9.39 10.55 6.34
N ASP A 65 -9.28 11.53 7.22
CA ASP A 65 -10.17 12.69 7.27
C ASP A 65 -10.00 13.65 6.09
N LEU A 66 -8.91 13.54 5.36
CA LEU A 66 -8.66 14.33 4.15
C LEU A 66 -9.22 13.66 2.89
N LEU A 67 -9.63 12.39 2.99
CA LEU A 67 -10.13 11.64 1.83
C LEU A 67 -11.55 12.09 1.48
N VAL A 68 -11.71 12.67 0.30
CA VAL A 68 -13.01 13.10 -0.24
C VAL A 68 -13.51 12.17 -1.35
N GLY A 69 -12.65 11.27 -1.84
CA GLY A 69 -13.02 10.29 -2.84
C GLY A 69 -12.06 9.09 -2.81
N VAL A 70 -12.60 7.88 -3.00
CA VAL A 70 -11.82 6.65 -2.97
C VAL A 70 -12.27 5.69 -4.07
N ASP A 71 -11.44 4.71 -4.35
CA ASP A 71 -11.73 3.59 -5.27
C ASP A 71 -12.89 2.73 -4.74
N GLU A 72 -13.64 2.12 -5.65
CA GLU A 72 -14.79 1.23 -5.33
C GLU A 72 -14.41 0.11 -4.35
N PHE A 73 -13.19 -0.42 -4.45
CA PHE A 73 -12.70 -1.52 -3.62
C PHE A 73 -12.00 -1.05 -2.34
N SER A 74 -12.05 0.24 -2.03
CA SER A 74 -11.52 0.80 -0.77
C SER A 74 -12.48 0.50 0.37
N ASP A 75 -12.38 -0.71 0.93
CA ASP A 75 -13.28 -1.23 1.98
C ASP A 75 -12.62 -1.30 3.35
N TYR A 76 -11.34 -0.98 3.43
CA TYR A 76 -10.57 -1.01 4.68
C TYR A 76 -9.81 0.31 4.89
N PRO A 77 -9.79 0.83 6.11
CA PRO A 77 -10.59 0.40 7.26
C PRO A 77 -12.10 0.67 7.02
N LEU A 78 -12.95 0.20 7.92
CA LEU A 78 -14.41 0.28 7.73
C LEU A 78 -14.90 1.72 7.44
N GLN A 79 -14.23 2.73 7.96
CA GLN A 79 -14.52 4.14 7.71
C GLN A 79 -14.46 4.49 6.21
N ALA A 80 -13.62 3.84 5.44
CA ALA A 80 -13.57 4.02 3.99
C ALA A 80 -14.87 3.68 3.27
N UNK A 81 -15.52 2.94 3.81
CA UNK A 81 -16.64 2.56 3.30
C UNK A 81 -17.54 3.55 3.04
N SER A 82 -17.56 4.76 3.88
CA SER A 82 -18.53 5.87 3.77
C SER A 82 -18.08 6.98 2.80
N ILE A 83 -16.89 6.94 2.28
CA ILE A 83 -16.31 7.96 1.39
C ILE A 83 -16.84 7.78 -0.03
N GLN A 84 -17.02 8.91 -0.75
CA GLN A 84 -17.53 8.92 -2.12
C GLN A 84 -16.66 8.05 -3.05
N ARG A 85 -17.29 7.17 -3.80
CA ARG A 85 -16.60 6.35 -4.82
C ARG A 85 -16.34 7.19 -6.07
N VAL A 86 -15.11 7.21 -6.56
CA VAL A 86 -14.69 8.04 -7.70
C VAL A 86 -14.16 7.24 -8.88
N ASN A 87 -13.89 5.97 -8.69
CA ASN A 87 -13.49 5.07 -9.78
C ASN A 87 -13.88 3.64 -9.44
N ASN A 88 -13.92 2.83 -10.47
CA ASN A 88 -14.08 1.39 -10.36
C ASN A 88 -13.12 0.71 -11.34
N TYR A 89 -13.22 -0.56 -11.46
CA TYR A 89 -12.38 -1.36 -12.34
C TYR A 89 -12.34 -0.84 -13.79
N SER A 90 -13.44 -0.23 -14.28
CA SER A 90 -13.60 0.17 -15.70
C SER A 90 -13.38 1.67 -15.96
N UNK A 91 -13.64 2.69 -14.87
CA UNK A 91 -13.62 3.99 -15.15
C UNK A 91 -13.35 4.82 -14.00
N VAL A 92 -12.99 5.88 -14.45
CA VAL A 92 -12.88 6.97 -13.48
C VAL A 92 -14.01 7.99 -13.67
N UNK A 93 -14.79 8.30 -12.69
CA UNK A 93 -15.62 9.04 -12.67
C UNK A 93 -15.24 10.24 -12.70
N TYR A 94 -14.78 11.03 -13.84
CA TYR A 94 -14.18 12.35 -14.00
C TYR A 94 -15.06 13.48 -13.46
N GLU A 95 -16.36 13.42 -13.72
CA GLU A 95 -17.33 14.40 -13.17
C GLU A 95 -17.38 14.38 -11.62
N UNK A 96 -17.12 13.28 -10.97
CA UNK A 96 -17.05 13.17 -9.67
C UNK A 96 -15.91 13.84 -9.19
N LEU A 97 -14.78 13.66 -9.83
CA LEU A 97 -13.53 14.31 -9.47
C LEU A 97 -13.61 15.84 -9.58
N VAL A 98 -14.14 16.34 -10.67
CA VAL A 98 -14.35 17.78 -10.86
C VAL A 98 -15.23 18.37 -9.74
N ALA A 99 -16.29 17.69 -9.36
CA ALA A 99 -17.19 18.15 -8.28
C ALA A 99 -16.54 18.12 -6.90
N LEU A 100 -15.65 17.23 -6.67
CA LEU A 100 -14.93 17.11 -5.39
C LEU A 100 -13.82 18.16 -5.19
N UNK A 101 -12.81 18.52 -6.31
CA UNK A 101 -11.95 19.26 -6.28
C UNK A 101 -10.96 18.89 -5.58
N PRO A 102 -10.48 17.85 -5.67
CA PRO A 102 -9.37 17.48 -4.80
C PRO A 102 -8.15 18.39 -5.01
N ASP A 103 -7.44 18.61 -3.93
CA ASP A 103 -6.14 19.31 -3.99
C ASP A 103 -5.10 18.42 -4.67
N ILE A 104 -5.20 17.10 -4.45
CA ILE A 104 -4.29 16.11 -5.02
C ILE A 104 -5.01 14.76 -5.16
N ILE A 105 -4.64 14.03 -6.21
CA ILE A 105 -5.07 12.65 -6.44
C ILE A 105 -3.85 11.75 -6.23
N ILE A 106 -3.98 10.75 -5.37
CA ILE A 106 -2.96 9.72 -5.18
C ILE A 106 -3.37 8.52 -6.06
N ALA A 107 -2.49 8.16 -6.99
CA ALA A 107 -2.72 7.07 -7.93
C ALA A 107 -1.68 5.97 -7.74
N TRP A 108 -2.08 4.70 -7.89
CA TRP A 108 -1.16 3.57 -7.92
C TRP A 108 -0.57 3.48 -9.33
N ALA A 109 0.74 3.69 -9.48
CA ALA A 109 1.37 3.89 -10.79
C ALA A 109 1.11 2.73 -11.75
N SER A 110 1.36 1.48 -11.34
CA SER A 110 1.14 0.31 -12.20
C SER A 110 -0.34 -0.10 -12.28
N GLY A 111 -1.08 0.02 -11.17
CA GLY A 111 -2.48 -0.43 -11.09
C GLY A 111 -3.46 0.46 -11.83
N ASN A 112 -3.37 1.77 -11.67
CA ASN A 112 -4.22 2.71 -12.41
C ASN A 112 -3.73 2.94 -13.84
N GLY A 113 -2.45 2.70 -14.09
CA GLY A 113 -1.83 2.78 -15.41
C GLY A 113 -1.54 4.20 -15.88
N ILE A 114 -0.45 4.31 -16.65
CA ILE A 114 0.07 5.60 -17.13
C ILE A 114 -0.96 6.37 -17.97
N THR A 115 -1.80 5.68 -18.73
CA THR A 115 -2.84 6.31 -19.57
C THR A 115 -3.85 7.08 -18.71
N THR A 116 -4.35 6.46 -17.63
CA THR A 116 -5.29 7.08 -16.69
C THR A 116 -4.63 8.28 -16.00
N ILE A 117 -3.40 8.09 -15.50
CA ILE A 117 -2.65 9.15 -14.82
C ILE A 117 -2.45 10.36 -15.74
N ASN A 118 -1.99 10.13 -16.97
CA ASN A 118 -1.77 11.21 -17.94
C ASN A 118 -3.08 11.90 -18.31
N LYS A 119 -4.18 11.17 -18.42
CA LYS A 119 -5.50 11.75 -18.70
C LYS A 119 -5.93 12.69 -17.58
N LEU A 120 -5.76 12.27 -16.32
CA LEU A 120 -6.08 13.12 -15.14
C LEU A 120 -5.22 14.39 -15.15
N LYS A 121 -3.91 14.25 -15.41
CA LYS A 121 -2.99 15.40 -15.50
C LYS A 121 -3.42 16.35 -16.63
N SER A 122 -3.83 15.82 -17.79
CA SER A 122 -4.29 16.64 -18.92
C SER A 122 -5.58 17.42 -18.63
N LEU A 123 -6.37 16.93 -17.64
CA LEU A 123 -7.57 17.62 -17.17
C LEU A 123 -7.27 18.65 -16.06
N GLY A 124 -5.99 18.83 -15.71
CA GLY A 124 -5.55 19.83 -14.75
C GLY A 124 -5.46 19.36 -13.31
N PHE A 125 -5.67 18.08 -13.05
CA PHE A 125 -5.53 17.54 -11.69
C PHE A 125 -4.05 17.37 -11.31
N ALA A 126 -3.71 17.69 -10.07
CA ALA A 126 -2.44 17.30 -9.47
C ALA A 126 -2.52 15.81 -9.16
N VAL A 127 -1.69 14.98 -9.79
CA VAL A 127 -1.71 13.51 -9.61
C VAL A 127 -0.34 13.04 -9.15
N PHE A 128 -0.26 12.50 -7.95
CA PHE A 128 0.95 11.91 -7.36
C PHE A 128 0.89 10.40 -7.56
N ALA A 129 1.82 9.87 -8.35
CA ALA A 129 1.89 8.44 -8.65
C ALA A 129 2.78 7.73 -7.62
N LEU A 130 2.19 6.78 -6.89
CA LEU A 130 2.90 5.98 -5.87
C LEU A 130 3.06 4.55 -6.37
N GLU A 131 4.25 3.97 -6.19
CA GLU A 131 4.53 2.55 -6.46
C GLU A 131 5.29 1.95 -5.29
N ILE A 132 4.84 0.80 -4.82
CA ILE A 132 5.54 0.00 -3.80
C ILE A 132 5.84 -1.35 -4.45
N SER A 133 7.10 -1.58 -4.79
CA SER A 133 7.56 -2.78 -5.48
C SER A 133 8.33 -3.74 -4.56
N SER A 134 8.78 -3.25 -3.41
CA SER A 134 9.58 -4.01 -2.44
C SER A 134 9.20 -3.63 -1.01
N LEU A 135 9.59 -4.45 -0.04
CA LEU A 135 9.38 -4.15 1.38
C LEU A 135 10.16 -2.91 1.83
N ASP A 136 11.27 -2.62 1.17
CA ASP A 136 12.09 -1.44 1.51
C ASP A 136 11.50 -0.12 0.99
N ASP A 137 10.47 -0.15 0.14
CA ASP A 137 9.81 1.07 -0.38
C ASP A 137 8.86 1.70 0.65
N PHE A 138 8.31 0.91 1.58
CA PHE A 138 7.29 1.38 2.54
C PHE A 138 7.71 2.63 3.33
N PRO A 139 8.92 2.66 3.93
CA PRO A 139 9.32 3.84 4.70
C PRO A 139 9.32 5.13 3.88
N ASN A 140 9.75 5.06 2.62
CA ASN A 140 9.75 6.22 1.72
C ASN A 140 8.33 6.60 1.29
N ALA A 141 7.46 5.61 1.05
CA ALA A 141 6.05 5.85 0.71
C ALA A 141 5.35 6.59 1.86
N TYR A 142 5.50 6.12 3.10
CA TYR A 142 4.92 6.77 4.28
C TYR A 142 5.44 8.21 4.42
N LYS A 143 6.76 8.41 4.29
CA LYS A 143 7.37 9.74 4.39
C LYS A 143 6.75 10.72 3.38
N ARG A 144 6.63 10.31 2.11
CA ARG A 144 6.07 11.15 1.05
C ARG A 144 4.59 11.45 1.30
N LEU A 145 3.80 10.45 1.68
CA LEU A 145 2.39 10.64 2.01
C LEU A 145 2.22 11.52 3.24
N GLY A 146 3.08 11.37 4.25
CA GLY A 146 3.10 12.22 5.44
C GLY A 146 3.38 13.69 5.11
N LEU A 147 4.32 13.94 4.20
CA LEU A 147 4.60 15.30 3.72
C LEU A 147 3.38 15.88 3.00
N ILE A 148 2.78 15.12 2.07
CA ILE A 148 1.60 15.54 1.30
C ILE A 148 0.42 15.86 2.24
N ALA A 149 0.15 14.99 3.21
CA ALA A 149 -1.01 15.11 4.10
C ALA A 149 -0.74 15.97 5.34
N SER A 150 0.47 16.52 5.50
CA SER A 150 0.93 17.23 6.72
C SER A 150 0.79 16.35 7.98
N LYS A 151 1.09 15.04 7.83
CA LYS A 151 1.03 14.01 8.88
C LYS A 151 2.43 13.41 9.10
N ILE A 152 3.43 14.28 9.31
CA ILE A 152 4.85 13.87 9.35
C ILE A 152 5.09 12.93 10.54
N GLU A 153 4.65 13.33 11.75
CA GLU A 153 4.88 12.53 12.96
C GLU A 153 4.21 11.16 12.88
N GLU A 154 2.97 11.13 12.40
CA GLU A 154 2.19 9.90 12.23
C GLU A 154 2.87 8.97 11.21
N SER A 155 3.31 9.52 10.10
CA SER A 155 3.98 8.75 9.05
C SER A 155 5.32 8.18 9.53
N GLU A 156 6.07 8.94 10.34
CA GLU A 156 7.32 8.45 10.94
C GLU A 156 7.06 7.30 11.92
N LYS A 157 6.00 7.40 12.75
CA LYS A 157 5.62 6.34 13.69
C LYS A 157 5.25 5.05 12.95
N VAL A 158 4.41 5.15 11.91
CA VAL A 158 4.00 3.99 11.10
C VAL A 158 5.21 3.39 10.38
N SER A 159 6.05 4.22 9.80
CA SER A 159 7.27 3.80 9.11
C SER A 159 8.20 3.03 10.06
N GLN A 160 8.39 3.54 11.29
CA GLN A 160 9.24 2.87 12.27
C GLN A 160 8.62 1.54 12.74
N ALA A 161 7.32 1.51 13.02
CA ALA A 161 6.61 0.29 13.41
C ALA A 161 6.72 -0.79 12.31
N PHE A 162 6.60 -0.38 11.04
CA PHE A 162 6.78 -1.30 9.90
C PHE A 162 8.19 -1.90 9.89
N LYS A 163 9.23 -1.05 10.04
CA LYS A 163 10.64 -1.50 10.05
C LYS A 163 10.91 -2.48 11.20
N ASP A 164 10.41 -2.18 12.39
CA ASP A 164 10.62 -3.00 13.59
C ASP A 164 9.96 -4.38 13.42
N ARG A 165 8.74 -4.39 12.88
CA ARG A 165 8.01 -5.63 12.64
C ARG A 165 8.68 -6.46 11.54
N LEU A 166 9.08 -5.81 10.44
CA LEU A 166 9.82 -6.47 9.34
C LEU A 166 11.13 -7.07 9.88
N GLY A 167 11.86 -6.34 10.72
CA GLY A 167 13.06 -6.82 11.39
C GLY A 167 12.79 -8.07 12.24
N THR A 168 11.67 -8.09 12.94
CA THR A 168 11.26 -9.25 13.76
C THR A 168 11.01 -10.47 12.86
N ILE A 169 10.30 -10.31 11.75
CA ILE A 169 10.03 -11.39 10.79
C ILE A 169 11.36 -11.90 10.20
N LYS A 170 12.24 -10.99 9.76
CA LYS A 170 13.58 -11.34 9.21
C LYS A 170 14.39 -12.20 10.20
N ASN A 171 14.33 -11.87 11.48
CA ASN A 171 15.10 -12.58 12.52
C ASN A 171 14.52 -13.94 12.88
N ARG A 172 13.23 -14.19 12.60
CA ARG A 172 12.58 -15.50 12.83
C ARG A 172 12.80 -16.48 11.68
N ALA A 173 13.22 -16.00 10.53
CA ALA A 173 13.37 -16.83 9.32
C ALA A 173 14.38 -17.97 9.57
N PRO A 174 14.01 -19.23 9.35
CA PRO A 174 14.94 -20.34 9.55
C PRO A 174 16.10 -20.29 8.55
N ARG A 175 17.29 -20.57 9.01
CA ARG A 175 18.52 -20.65 8.18
C ARG A 175 18.78 -22.09 7.75
N THR A 176 17.72 -22.85 7.48
CA THR A 176 17.77 -24.27 7.16
C THR A 176 17.37 -24.50 5.70
N LYS A 177 17.04 -25.75 5.37
CA LYS A 177 16.69 -26.16 4.03
C LYS A 177 15.60 -25.27 3.40
N THR A 178 15.87 -24.74 2.21
CA THR A 178 14.95 -23.89 1.44
C THR A 178 13.76 -24.73 0.92
N VAL A 179 12.54 -24.19 1.03
CA VAL A 179 11.31 -24.83 0.57
C VAL A 179 10.95 -24.32 -0.83
N ARG A 180 10.87 -25.23 -1.82
CA ARG A 180 10.39 -24.88 -3.17
C ARG A 180 8.92 -24.50 -3.08
N THR A 181 8.61 -23.22 -3.36
CA THR A 181 7.28 -22.64 -3.17
C THR A 181 6.70 -22.20 -4.52
N PHE A 182 5.49 -22.63 -4.80
CA PHE A 182 4.67 -22.12 -5.90
C PHE A 182 3.61 -21.20 -5.31
N TYR A 183 3.57 -19.95 -5.81
CA TYR A 183 2.55 -18.99 -5.39
C TYR A 183 1.59 -18.73 -6.55
N GLN A 184 0.31 -19.04 -6.37
CA GLN A 184 -0.73 -18.91 -7.39
C GLN A 184 -1.54 -17.63 -7.15
N ILE A 185 -1.57 -16.74 -8.16
CA ILE A 185 -2.36 -15.47 -8.06
C ILE A 185 -3.71 -15.57 -8.77
N TRP A 186 -3.84 -16.49 -9.74
CA TRP A 186 -5.08 -16.65 -10.51
C TRP A 186 -5.25 -18.12 -10.91
N HIS A 187 -6.50 -18.55 -11.05
CA HIS A 187 -6.79 -19.96 -11.26
C HIS A 187 -6.94 -20.34 -12.74
N ASP A 188 -7.65 -19.55 -13.53
CA ASP A 188 -7.90 -19.88 -14.94
C ASP A 188 -7.82 -18.64 -15.82
N PRO A 189 -6.76 -18.50 -16.62
CA PRO A 189 -5.59 -19.39 -16.69
C PRO A 189 -4.74 -19.34 -15.41
N ILE A 190 -3.97 -20.39 -15.15
CA ILE A 190 -3.08 -20.42 -13.97
C ILE A 190 -2.01 -19.33 -14.13
N MET A 191 -1.95 -18.44 -13.16
CA MET A 191 -0.95 -17.37 -13.14
C MET A 191 -0.14 -17.40 -11.83
N THR A 192 1.13 -17.03 -11.94
CA THR A 192 2.04 -16.97 -10.80
C THR A 192 2.78 -15.63 -10.79
N ILE A 193 3.84 -15.55 -10.01
CA ILE A 193 4.67 -14.36 -9.83
C ILE A 193 6.13 -14.68 -10.16
N SER A 194 6.83 -13.70 -10.71
CA SER A 194 8.27 -13.80 -10.96
C SER A 194 9.09 -13.46 -9.71
N GLY A 195 10.40 -13.58 -9.81
CA GLY A 195 11.34 -13.24 -8.73
C GLY A 195 11.36 -11.76 -8.37
N SER A 196 10.94 -10.88 -9.28
CA SER A 196 10.90 -9.43 -9.04
C SER A 196 9.62 -8.95 -8.33
N HIS A 197 8.66 -9.85 -8.09
CA HIS A 197 7.41 -9.49 -7.39
C HIS A 197 7.64 -9.44 -5.87
N ILE A 198 7.04 -8.47 -5.18
CA ILE A 198 7.19 -8.28 -3.73
C ILE A 198 6.87 -9.55 -2.92
N ILE A 199 5.90 -10.36 -3.36
CA ILE A 199 5.57 -11.62 -2.69
C ILE A 199 6.75 -12.62 -2.80
N SER A 200 7.53 -12.59 -3.88
CA SER A 200 8.73 -13.42 -4.01
C SER A 200 9.82 -13.01 -3.02
N GLU A 201 9.93 -11.70 -2.74
CA GLU A 201 10.79 -11.20 -1.67
C GLU A 201 10.35 -11.80 -0.32
N ILE A 202 9.03 -11.80 -0.04
CA ILE A 202 8.49 -12.37 1.21
C ILE A 202 8.74 -13.89 1.27
N ILE A 203 8.53 -14.63 0.17
CA ILE A 203 8.85 -16.06 0.09
C ILE A 203 10.31 -16.29 0.52
N SER A 204 11.23 -15.50 -0.05
CA SER A 204 12.67 -15.61 0.24
C SER A 204 12.97 -15.27 1.70
N LEU A 205 12.34 -14.24 2.22
CA LEU A 205 12.44 -13.81 3.62
C LEU A 205 12.03 -14.94 4.57
N CYS A 206 11.04 -15.76 4.21
CA CYS A 206 10.53 -16.89 5.00
C CYS A 206 11.36 -18.18 4.81
N GLY A 207 12.43 -18.13 4.01
CA GLY A 207 13.24 -19.32 3.72
C GLY A 207 12.65 -20.22 2.66
N GLY A 208 11.75 -19.68 1.83
CA GLY A 208 11.25 -20.34 0.63
C GLY A 208 12.05 -19.93 -0.62
N TYR A 209 11.76 -20.61 -1.71
CA TYR A 209 12.30 -20.30 -3.03
C TYR A 209 11.14 -20.34 -4.03
N ASN A 210 10.82 -19.20 -4.64
CA ASN A 210 9.80 -19.14 -5.69
C ASN A 210 10.28 -19.94 -6.90
N VAL A 211 9.59 -21.03 -7.23
CA VAL A 211 10.01 -21.94 -8.31
C VAL A 211 9.95 -21.30 -9.71
N PHE A 212 9.29 -20.14 -9.83
CA PHE A 212 9.22 -19.36 -11.08
C PHE A 212 9.99 -18.02 -10.98
N SER A 213 10.94 -17.91 -10.04
CA SER A 213 11.74 -16.69 -9.84
C SER A 213 12.50 -16.23 -11.08
N GLU A 214 12.84 -17.14 -12.00
CA GLU A 214 13.63 -16.84 -13.20
C GLU A 214 12.81 -16.24 -14.35
N VAL A 215 11.47 -16.25 -14.25
CA VAL A 215 10.61 -15.72 -15.31
C VAL A 215 10.66 -14.19 -15.30
N LYS A 216 10.76 -13.57 -16.47
CA LYS A 216 10.93 -12.12 -16.60
C LYS A 216 9.61 -11.34 -16.43
N THR A 217 8.50 -11.91 -16.93
CA THR A 217 7.17 -11.29 -16.81
C THR A 217 6.76 -11.28 -15.34
N LEU A 218 6.31 -10.14 -14.80
CA LEU A 218 6.00 -9.98 -13.38
C LEU A 218 4.96 -11.01 -12.89
N THR A 219 3.89 -11.18 -13.67
CA THR A 219 2.79 -12.13 -13.38
C THR A 219 2.54 -13.01 -14.63
N PRO A 220 3.35 -14.07 -14.81
CA PRO A 220 3.22 -14.90 -16.00
C PRO A 220 2.06 -15.90 -15.90
N ILE A 221 1.47 -16.23 -17.06
CA ILE A 221 0.62 -17.41 -17.23
C ILE A 221 1.55 -18.61 -17.38
N ILE A 222 1.24 -19.70 -16.72
CA ILE A 222 2.04 -20.93 -16.76
C ILE A 222 1.15 -22.14 -16.97
N ASP A 223 1.74 -23.21 -17.50
CA ASP A 223 1.05 -24.50 -17.70
C ASP A 223 1.33 -25.47 -16.54
N MET A 224 0.48 -26.47 -16.42
CA MET A 224 0.58 -27.49 -15.37
C MET A 224 1.88 -28.30 -15.50
N GLU A 225 2.32 -28.59 -16.72
CA GLU A 225 3.56 -29.32 -16.98
C GLU A 225 4.77 -28.61 -16.36
N SER A 226 4.82 -27.30 -16.48
CA SER A 226 5.88 -26.48 -15.85
C SER A 226 5.86 -26.59 -14.33
N ILE A 227 4.67 -26.59 -13.73
CA ILE A 227 4.53 -26.73 -12.26
C ILE A 227 5.01 -28.11 -11.82
N ILE A 228 4.62 -29.18 -12.55
CA ILE A 228 5.04 -30.56 -12.29
C ILE A 228 6.57 -30.66 -12.35
N LEU A 229 7.19 -30.09 -13.39
CA LEU A 229 8.65 -30.12 -13.56
C LEU A 229 9.38 -29.37 -12.41
N LYS A 230 8.82 -28.27 -11.93
CA LYS A 230 9.40 -27.51 -10.80
C LYS A 230 9.17 -28.22 -9.46
N ASN A 231 8.16 -29.09 -9.39
CA ASN A 231 7.81 -29.92 -8.23
C ASN A 231 7.87 -29.17 -6.91
N PRO A 232 6.97 -28.19 -6.68
CA PRO A 232 6.98 -27.42 -5.44
C PRO A 232 6.65 -28.30 -4.22
N GLN A 233 7.20 -27.90 -3.06
CA GLN A 233 6.94 -28.52 -1.75
C GLN A 233 5.78 -27.80 -1.01
N ALA A 234 5.47 -26.56 -1.43
CA ALA A 234 4.33 -25.79 -0.92
C ALA A 234 3.63 -25.13 -2.10
N ILE A 235 2.31 -25.16 -2.12
CA ILE A 235 1.44 -24.41 -3.04
C ILE A 235 0.66 -23.42 -2.17
N ILE A 236 0.82 -22.14 -2.45
CA ILE A 236 0.23 -21.06 -1.64
C ILE A 236 -0.52 -20.12 -2.57
N SER A 237 -1.68 -19.65 -2.12
CA SER A 237 -2.45 -18.60 -2.81
C SER A 237 -3.00 -17.61 -1.80
N SER A 238 -3.40 -16.43 -2.25
CA SER A 238 -4.24 -15.51 -1.50
C SER A 238 -5.38 -15.08 -2.39
N GLY A 239 -6.58 -14.99 -1.84
CA GLY A 239 -7.73 -14.57 -2.63
C GLY A 239 -9.05 -15.06 -2.06
N ASN A 240 -10.12 -14.74 -2.81
CA ASN A 240 -11.50 -15.08 -2.45
C ASN A 240 -11.92 -16.47 -2.93
N THR A 241 -10.97 -17.30 -3.33
CA THR A 241 -11.23 -18.67 -3.74
C THR A 241 -11.74 -19.49 -2.56
N VAL A 242 -12.78 -20.27 -2.76
CA VAL A 242 -13.25 -21.22 -1.74
C VAL A 242 -12.15 -22.27 -1.55
N LEU A 243 -11.60 -22.36 -0.35
CA LEU A 243 -10.45 -23.22 -0.05
C LEU A 243 -10.70 -24.67 -0.48
N SER A 244 -11.90 -25.20 -0.20
CA SER A 244 -12.24 -26.59 -0.55
C SER A 244 -12.20 -26.84 -2.06
N GLU A 245 -12.71 -25.92 -2.89
CA GLU A 245 -12.70 -26.05 -4.36
C GLU A 245 -11.28 -25.96 -4.91
N TRP A 246 -10.48 -25.07 -4.35
CA TRP A 246 -9.08 -24.88 -4.78
C TRP A 246 -8.22 -26.08 -4.38
N VAL A 247 -8.39 -26.63 -3.20
CA VAL A 247 -7.70 -27.84 -2.74
C VAL A 247 -8.12 -29.03 -3.63
N GLU A 248 -9.42 -29.14 -3.95
CA GLU A 248 -9.95 -30.21 -4.80
C GLU A 248 -9.30 -30.18 -6.19
N PHE A 249 -9.14 -29.01 -6.78
CA PHE A 249 -8.44 -28.88 -8.07
C PHE A 249 -7.02 -29.46 -8.00
N TRP A 250 -6.30 -29.22 -6.90
CA TRP A 250 -4.91 -29.72 -6.77
C TRP A 250 -4.83 -31.22 -6.47
N LYS A 251 -5.86 -31.83 -5.92
CA LYS A 251 -5.84 -33.26 -5.53
C LYS A 251 -5.48 -34.21 -6.65
N ASP A 252 -5.86 -33.90 -7.89
CA ASP A 252 -5.59 -34.76 -9.03
C ASP A 252 -4.09 -34.82 -9.39
N TRP A 253 -3.27 -33.92 -8.85
CA TRP A 253 -1.87 -33.78 -9.23
C TRP A 253 -0.92 -34.40 -8.19
N HIS A 254 -1.19 -35.65 -7.77
CA HIS A 254 -0.40 -36.38 -6.76
C HIS A 254 1.09 -36.56 -7.10
N VAL A 255 1.50 -36.27 -8.33
CA VAL A 255 2.91 -36.29 -8.72
C VAL A 255 3.70 -35.16 -8.04
N ILE A 256 3.02 -34.09 -7.63
CA ILE A 256 3.63 -32.89 -7.00
C ILE A 256 3.81 -33.13 -5.49
N ASP A 257 5.00 -32.86 -4.96
CA ASP A 257 5.34 -33.05 -3.54
C ASP A 257 4.38 -32.30 -2.61
N ALA A 258 4.02 -31.06 -2.94
CA ALA A 258 3.07 -30.27 -2.14
C ALA A 258 1.71 -30.95 -2.02
N VAL A 259 1.24 -31.57 -3.10
CA VAL A 259 -0.04 -32.29 -3.11
C VAL A 259 0.04 -33.56 -2.27
N LYS A 260 1.11 -34.34 -2.46
CA LYS A 260 1.35 -35.58 -1.67
C LYS A 260 1.38 -35.33 -0.17
N GLN A 261 1.92 -34.18 0.24
CA GLN A 261 2.13 -33.84 1.65
C GLN A 261 1.04 -32.90 2.19
N GLU A 262 0.02 -32.62 1.40
CA GLU A 262 -1.11 -31.71 1.75
C GLU A 262 -0.65 -30.29 2.10
N ASN A 263 0.47 -29.84 1.53
CA ASN A 263 1.04 -28.49 1.73
C ASN A 263 0.41 -27.51 0.76
N ILE A 264 -0.91 -27.35 0.83
CA ILE A 264 -1.73 -26.44 0.00
C ILE A 264 -2.39 -25.46 0.94
N PHE A 265 -2.01 -24.19 0.86
CA PHE A 265 -2.35 -23.17 1.87
C PHE A 265 -2.98 -21.93 1.23
N LEU A 266 -4.02 -21.40 1.85
CA LEU A 266 -4.69 -20.17 1.42
C LEU A 266 -4.49 -19.08 2.48
N ILE A 267 -3.95 -17.94 2.05
CA ILE A 267 -3.79 -16.74 2.88
C ILE A 267 -5.04 -15.85 2.69
N PRO A 268 -5.56 -15.21 3.73
CA PRO A 268 -6.68 -14.29 3.57
C PRO A 268 -6.42 -13.28 2.45
N PRO A 269 -7.44 -12.98 1.63
CA PRO A 269 -7.28 -12.01 0.55
C PRO A 269 -6.84 -10.66 1.13
N ASP A 270 -6.35 -9.79 0.31
CA ASP A 270 -5.89 -8.44 0.65
C ASP A 270 -4.56 -8.36 1.41
N LEU A 271 -4.20 -9.38 2.22
CA LEU A 271 -2.97 -9.31 3.01
C LEU A 271 -1.71 -9.28 2.15
N LEU A 272 -1.72 -9.98 0.99
CA LEU A 272 -0.58 -9.98 0.07
C LEU A 272 -0.88 -9.24 -1.25
N SER A 273 -2.16 -9.00 -1.56
CA SER A 273 -2.55 -8.34 -2.81
C SER A 273 -2.56 -6.81 -2.70
N ARG A 274 -2.62 -6.27 -1.48
CA ARG A 274 -2.57 -4.83 -1.24
C ARG A 274 -1.24 -4.45 -0.60
N GLN A 275 -0.52 -3.52 -1.23
CA GLN A 275 0.77 -3.03 -0.70
C GLN A 275 0.49 -2.01 0.42
N THR A 276 0.21 -2.52 1.63
CA THR A 276 -0.05 -1.77 2.88
C THR A 276 0.77 -2.41 4.02
N SER A 277 0.74 -1.84 5.24
CA SER A 277 1.43 -2.47 6.37
C SER A 277 0.92 -3.89 6.66
N ARG A 278 -0.31 -4.21 6.26
CA ARG A 278 -0.91 -5.54 6.45
C ARG A 278 -0.20 -6.63 5.63
N ILE A 279 0.66 -6.24 4.68
CA ILE A 279 1.51 -7.19 3.95
C ILE A 279 2.39 -7.99 4.93
N LEU A 280 2.71 -7.42 6.09
CA LEU A 280 3.47 -8.13 7.14
C LEU A 280 2.61 -9.20 7.84
N ASP A 281 1.28 -9.02 7.92
CA ASP A 281 0.37 -10.09 8.38
C ASP A 281 0.42 -11.25 7.38
N GLY A 282 0.33 -10.91 6.08
CA GLY A 282 0.46 -11.89 5.01
C GLY A 282 1.81 -12.61 5.04
N ALA A 283 2.88 -11.87 5.35
CA ALA A 283 4.23 -12.44 5.46
C ALA A 283 4.31 -13.45 6.63
N GLU A 284 3.67 -13.16 7.76
CA GLU A 284 3.64 -14.09 8.89
C GLU A 284 2.93 -15.40 8.51
N TYR A 285 1.75 -15.32 7.87
CA TYR A 285 1.07 -16.52 7.33
C TYR A 285 1.98 -17.30 6.37
N LEU A 286 2.62 -16.59 5.45
CA LEU A 286 3.46 -17.20 4.42
C LEU A 286 4.67 -17.91 5.07
N CYS A 287 5.30 -17.28 6.07
CA CYS A 287 6.41 -17.89 6.82
C CYS A 287 5.96 -19.14 7.56
N ASP A 288 4.79 -19.12 8.20
CA ASP A 288 4.24 -20.27 8.92
C ASP A 288 3.98 -21.43 7.94
N TYR A 289 3.38 -21.17 6.80
CA TYR A 289 3.08 -22.21 5.79
C TYR A 289 4.36 -22.78 5.16
N ILE A 290 5.35 -21.96 4.88
CA ILE A 290 6.66 -22.42 4.38
C ILE A 290 7.34 -23.29 5.45
N ASN A 291 7.22 -22.94 6.73
CA ASN A 291 7.77 -23.75 7.82
C ASN A 291 7.06 -25.10 7.96
N LEU A 292 5.73 -25.14 7.79
CA LEU A 292 4.96 -26.39 7.82
C LEU A 292 5.38 -27.32 6.67
N ALA A 293 5.73 -26.77 5.51
CA ALA A 293 6.13 -27.53 4.34
C ALA A 293 7.61 -27.95 4.33
N ARG A 294 8.37 -27.61 5.41
CA ARG A 294 9.81 -27.90 5.53
C ARG A 294 10.08 -29.34 5.97
#